data_e191e03101166d57cf2b4d02d5d74d72
#
_entry.id   e191e03101166d57cf2b4d02d5d74d72
#
_cell.length_a   1.000
_cell.length_b   1.000
_cell.length_c   1.000
_cell.angle_alpha   90.00
_cell.angle_beta   90.00
_cell.angle_gamma   90.00
#
_symmetry.space_group_name_H-M   'P 1'
#
loop_
_entity.id
_entity.type
_entity.pdbx_description
1 polymer ?
#
loop_
_entity_poly.entity_id
_entity_poly.type
_entity_poly.pdbx_seq_one_letter_code
_entity_poly.pdbx_strand_id
1 'polypeptide(L)'
;MSSNKQSLRLNEAQLIAVRETFDLADDDSDGKINFDQACILFRVLGQTITDRDLKTALLEGWPGVDIQSDETKDKGLKKIDTSSLAPIEFDAFIKIFRAKYRIPFDEDTIIEAFQVFDPDNTGLMPANSFVKLMTTTGEPVPANDVEDLLLLANVDKDGKFDYTQLAKRLVEGPKNVRVL
;
A
#
# COMPACT_ATOMS: atom_id res chain seq x y z
N MET A 1 -19.06 -8.97 10.93
CA MET A 1 -18.16 -9.69 10.00
C MET A 1 -16.84 -9.91 10.71
N SER A 2 -16.53 -11.17 11.02
CA SER A 2 -15.35 -11.52 11.83
C SER A 2 -14.09 -11.30 11.03
N SER A 3 -13.31 -10.31 11.40
CA SER A 3 -11.94 -10.11 10.88
C SER A 3 -11.10 -11.31 11.26
N ASN A 4 -10.82 -12.17 10.32
CA ASN A 4 -9.90 -13.28 10.47
C ASN A 4 -8.49 -12.69 10.69
N LYS A 5 -8.08 -12.56 11.95
CA LYS A 5 -6.71 -12.16 12.34
C LYS A 5 -5.75 -13.33 12.06
N GLN A 6 -5.54 -13.63 10.79
CA GLN A 6 -4.50 -14.54 10.37
C GLN A 6 -3.19 -13.75 10.33
N SER A 7 -2.34 -13.91 11.36
CA SER A 7 -1.00 -13.35 11.30
C SER A 7 -0.25 -13.99 10.15
N LEU A 8 0.38 -13.18 9.31
CA LEU A 8 1.16 -13.65 8.17
C LEU A 8 2.26 -14.62 8.63
N ARG A 9 2.23 -15.83 8.11
CA ARG A 9 3.33 -16.79 8.26
C ARG A 9 4.22 -16.68 7.02
N LEU A 10 5.28 -15.89 7.14
CA LEU A 10 6.31 -15.83 6.12
C LEU A 10 7.09 -17.15 6.11
N ASN A 11 7.31 -17.71 4.92
CA ASN A 11 8.26 -18.79 4.75
C ASN A 11 9.70 -18.24 4.81
N GLU A 12 10.68 -19.12 4.85
CA GLU A 12 12.10 -18.75 4.96
C GLU A 12 12.56 -17.84 3.82
N ALA A 13 12.19 -18.16 2.58
CA ALA A 13 12.54 -17.35 1.41
C ALA A 13 11.93 -15.93 1.46
N GLN A 14 10.68 -15.83 1.90
CA GLN A 14 10.02 -14.54 2.10
C GLN A 14 10.67 -13.75 3.22
N LEU A 15 11.07 -14.40 4.31
CA LEU A 15 11.75 -13.73 5.42
C LEU A 15 13.11 -13.18 4.98
N ILE A 16 13.85 -13.92 4.16
CA ILE A 16 15.11 -13.47 3.57
C ILE A 16 14.85 -12.24 2.69
N ALA A 17 13.84 -12.28 1.81
CA ALA A 17 13.51 -11.15 0.93
C ALA A 17 13.11 -9.89 1.71
N VAL A 18 12.35 -10.04 2.80
CA VAL A 18 12.01 -8.92 3.69
C VAL A 18 13.27 -8.37 4.36
N ARG A 19 14.20 -9.26 4.78
CA ARG A 19 15.46 -8.84 5.40
C ARG A 19 16.34 -8.07 4.42
N GLU A 20 16.52 -8.58 3.21
CA GLU A 20 17.28 -7.91 2.16
C GLU A 20 16.70 -6.51 1.84
N THR A 21 15.35 -6.40 1.80
CA THR A 21 14.68 -5.12 1.56
C THR A 21 14.84 -4.17 2.75
N PHE A 22 14.84 -4.69 3.98
CA PHE A 22 15.10 -3.91 5.19
C PHE A 22 16.52 -3.35 5.19
N ASP A 23 17.50 -4.19 4.87
CA ASP A 23 18.91 -3.78 4.80
C ASP A 23 19.16 -2.73 3.69
N LEU A 24 18.34 -2.72 2.61
CA LEU A 24 18.36 -1.66 1.58
C LEU A 24 17.71 -0.35 2.07
N ALA A 25 16.79 -0.39 3.01
CA ALA A 25 16.15 0.79 3.58
C ALA A 25 16.96 1.41 4.73
N ASP A 26 17.90 0.66 5.30
CA ASP A 26 18.83 1.08 6.32
C ASP A 26 20.04 1.78 5.66
N ASP A 27 19.88 3.08 5.40
CA ASP A 27 20.84 3.88 4.58
C ASP A 27 22.24 4.01 5.23
N ASP A 28 22.31 4.00 6.56
CA ASP A 28 23.56 4.15 7.32
C ASP A 28 24.11 2.82 7.87
N SER A 29 23.40 1.74 7.60
CA SER A 29 23.78 0.36 7.98
C SER A 29 23.99 0.18 9.49
N ASP A 30 23.19 0.90 10.31
CA ASP A 30 23.21 0.77 11.78
C ASP A 30 22.32 -0.38 12.29
N GLY A 31 21.64 -1.08 11.39
CA GLY A 31 20.70 -2.16 11.68
C GLY A 31 19.31 -1.70 12.07
N LYS A 32 18.97 -0.42 11.83
CA LYS A 32 17.69 0.18 12.22
C LYS A 32 17.12 1.02 11.08
N ILE A 33 15.81 1.19 11.11
CA ILE A 33 15.10 2.08 10.20
C ILE A 33 14.22 3.06 10.98
N ASN A 34 14.11 4.28 10.48
CA ASN A 34 13.20 5.28 11.01
C ASN A 34 11.75 5.05 10.54
N PHE A 35 10.84 5.89 11.03
CA PHE A 35 9.41 5.75 10.73
C PHE A 35 9.08 5.90 9.24
N ASP A 36 9.70 6.85 8.56
CA ASP A 36 9.44 7.10 7.14
C ASP A 36 10.01 5.97 6.27
N GLN A 37 11.20 5.46 6.59
CA GLN A 37 11.77 4.28 5.95
C GLN A 37 10.86 3.04 6.15
N ALA A 38 10.29 2.86 7.34
CA ALA A 38 9.34 1.79 7.60
C ALA A 38 8.05 1.93 6.76
N CYS A 39 7.53 3.16 6.57
CA CYS A 39 6.40 3.42 5.69
C CYS A 39 6.70 3.00 4.23
N ILE A 40 7.87 3.40 3.73
CA ILE A 40 8.33 3.04 2.37
C ILE A 40 8.45 1.51 2.26
N LEU A 41 9.09 0.88 3.25
CA LEU A 41 9.31 -0.56 3.25
C LEU A 41 8.00 -1.37 3.22
N PHE A 42 6.97 -0.95 3.96
CA PHE A 42 5.63 -1.57 3.88
C PHE A 42 5.07 -1.55 2.46
N ARG A 43 5.26 -0.43 1.73
CA ARG A 43 4.78 -0.29 0.35
C ARG A 43 5.58 -1.13 -0.63
N VAL A 44 6.91 -1.13 -0.50
CA VAL A 44 7.81 -1.96 -1.32
C VAL A 44 7.51 -3.44 -1.15
N LEU A 45 7.11 -3.85 0.05
CA LEU A 45 6.69 -5.22 0.36
C LEU A 45 5.24 -5.53 -0.09
N GLY A 46 4.65 -4.69 -0.96
CA GLY A 46 3.38 -4.95 -1.60
C GLY A 46 2.13 -4.60 -0.78
N GLN A 47 2.29 -3.82 0.31
CA GLN A 47 1.13 -3.43 1.10
C GLN A 47 0.38 -2.26 0.48
N THR A 48 -0.83 -2.53 0.00
CA THR A 48 -1.79 -1.55 -0.54
C THR A 48 -2.68 -1.00 0.57
N ILE A 49 -2.18 -0.03 1.31
CA ILE A 49 -2.84 0.57 2.47
C ILE A 49 -2.77 2.09 2.35
N THR A 50 -3.81 2.81 2.76
CA THR A 50 -3.81 4.28 2.76
C THR A 50 -2.70 4.82 3.67
N ASP A 51 -2.21 6.03 3.40
CA ASP A 51 -1.18 6.66 4.23
C ASP A 51 -1.60 6.79 5.69
N ARG A 52 -2.86 7.14 5.90
CA ARG A 52 -3.44 7.26 7.23
C ARG A 52 -3.46 5.93 7.98
N ASP A 53 -3.95 4.88 7.33
CA ASP A 53 -4.05 3.55 7.93
C ASP A 53 -2.67 2.94 8.17
N LEU A 54 -1.72 3.18 7.25
CA LEU A 54 -0.33 2.76 7.40
C LEU A 54 0.34 3.41 8.61
N LYS A 55 0.25 4.73 8.72
CA LYS A 55 0.77 5.48 9.87
C LYS A 55 0.15 4.98 11.18
N THR A 56 -1.16 4.79 11.19
CA THR A 56 -1.87 4.23 12.36
C THR A 56 -1.34 2.85 12.71
N ALA A 57 -1.23 1.97 11.71
CA ALA A 57 -0.78 0.60 11.89
C ALA A 57 0.65 0.51 12.44
N LEU A 58 1.55 1.37 11.92
CA LEU A 58 2.92 1.45 12.39
C LEU A 58 2.99 1.99 13.83
N LEU A 59 2.30 3.10 14.12
CA LEU A 59 2.31 3.73 15.45
C LEU A 59 1.74 2.79 16.53
N GLU A 60 0.70 2.01 16.22
CA GLU A 60 0.14 1.02 17.15
C GLU A 60 1.12 -0.10 17.53
N GLY A 61 2.10 -0.39 16.69
CA GLY A 61 3.13 -1.40 16.93
C GLY A 61 4.50 -0.82 17.27
N TRP A 62 4.68 0.50 17.21
CA TRP A 62 5.98 1.13 17.39
C TRP A 62 6.42 1.10 18.84
N PRO A 63 7.66 0.67 19.12
CA PRO A 63 8.18 0.62 20.49
C PRO A 63 8.15 2.00 21.15
N GLY A 64 7.60 2.06 22.37
CA GLY A 64 7.52 3.30 23.15
C GLY A 64 6.36 4.24 22.80
N VAL A 65 5.51 3.85 21.83
CA VAL A 65 4.28 4.59 21.51
C VAL A 65 3.10 3.91 22.20
N ASP A 66 2.44 4.63 23.11
CA ASP A 66 1.20 4.19 23.76
C ASP A 66 0.02 4.96 23.17
N ILE A 67 -0.70 4.33 22.24
CA ILE A 67 -1.94 4.87 21.68
C ILE A 67 -3.08 4.35 22.56
N GLN A 68 -3.47 5.13 23.54
CA GLN A 68 -4.65 4.81 24.36
C GLN A 68 -5.89 4.69 23.46
N SER A 69 -6.58 3.57 23.61
CA SER A 69 -7.68 3.10 22.76
C SER A 69 -9.01 3.78 23.08
N ASP A 70 -9.07 5.11 23.14
CA ASP A 70 -10.34 5.79 23.36
C ASP A 70 -10.60 6.89 22.32
N GLU A 71 -11.83 6.98 21.86
CA GLU A 71 -12.56 7.90 20.96
C GLU A 71 -11.82 9.03 20.20
N THR A 72 -10.54 9.22 20.46
CA THR A 72 -9.65 10.26 19.91
C THR A 72 -8.61 9.74 18.90
N LYS A 73 -8.77 8.50 18.37
CA LYS A 73 -7.80 7.93 17.40
C LYS A 73 -7.38 8.93 16.32
N ASP A 74 -8.33 9.71 15.84
CA ASP A 74 -8.08 10.69 14.77
C ASP A 74 -7.36 11.97 15.23
N LYS A 75 -7.59 12.39 16.47
CA LYS A 75 -6.98 13.60 17.04
C LYS A 75 -5.63 13.34 17.71
N GLY A 76 -5.45 12.14 18.25
CA GLY A 76 -4.20 11.71 18.87
C GLY A 76 -3.07 11.48 17.85
N LEU A 77 -3.37 10.85 16.74
CA LEU A 77 -2.42 10.59 15.65
C LEU A 77 -1.84 11.86 15.01
N LYS A 78 -2.62 12.94 14.93
CA LYS A 78 -2.17 14.24 14.40
C LYS A 78 -1.16 14.97 15.29
N LYS A 79 -0.92 14.49 16.52
CA LYS A 79 -0.02 15.13 17.50
C LYS A 79 1.30 14.39 17.69
N ILE A 80 1.43 13.17 17.15
CA ILE A 80 2.67 12.40 17.28
C ILE A 80 3.66 12.90 16.24
N ASP A 81 4.75 13.48 16.71
CA ASP A 81 5.88 13.82 15.85
C ASP A 81 6.65 12.53 15.53
N THR A 82 6.42 12.00 14.34
CA THR A 82 7.04 10.75 13.88
C THR A 82 8.55 10.89 13.69
N SER A 83 9.05 12.10 13.50
CA SER A 83 10.50 12.36 13.35
C SER A 83 11.27 12.21 14.68
N SER A 84 10.57 12.30 15.80
CA SER A 84 11.13 12.13 17.15
C SER A 84 11.13 10.69 17.64
N LEU A 85 10.53 9.76 16.88
CA LEU A 85 10.47 8.35 17.24
C LEU A 85 11.83 7.68 17.10
N ALA A 86 12.19 6.85 18.07
CA ALA A 86 13.42 6.07 18.00
C ALA A 86 13.34 5.08 16.81
N PRO A 87 14.43 4.93 16.02
CA PRO A 87 14.49 3.92 14.98
C PRO A 87 14.29 2.50 15.53
N ILE A 88 13.78 1.60 14.69
CA ILE A 88 13.48 0.21 15.07
C ILE A 88 14.38 -0.78 14.34
N GLU A 89 14.71 -1.86 15.03
CA GLU A 89 15.44 -3.01 14.49
C GLU A 89 14.51 -3.93 13.66
N PHE A 90 15.10 -4.80 12.88
CA PHE A 90 14.39 -5.76 12.03
C PHE A 90 13.33 -6.58 12.79
N ASP A 91 13.64 -7.06 14.00
CA ASP A 91 12.70 -7.88 14.77
C ASP A 91 11.44 -7.11 15.20
N ALA A 92 11.58 -5.83 15.50
CA ALA A 92 10.43 -4.97 15.78
C ALA A 92 9.63 -4.71 14.49
N PHE A 93 10.30 -4.39 13.38
CA PHE A 93 9.66 -4.19 12.08
C PHE A 93 8.87 -5.43 11.63
N ILE A 94 9.49 -6.61 11.63
CA ILE A 94 8.83 -7.85 11.17
C ILE A 94 7.63 -8.22 12.03
N LYS A 95 7.66 -7.92 13.33
CA LYS A 95 6.54 -8.13 14.23
C LYS A 95 5.35 -7.25 13.86
N ILE A 96 5.59 -5.97 13.57
CA ILE A 96 4.56 -5.02 13.11
C ILE A 96 4.03 -5.47 11.75
N PHE A 97 4.92 -5.79 10.82
CA PHE A 97 4.58 -6.23 9.48
C PHE A 97 3.66 -7.46 9.50
N ARG A 98 4.01 -8.50 10.24
CA ARG A 98 3.18 -9.72 10.37
C ARG A 98 1.82 -9.46 11.02
N ALA A 99 1.75 -8.54 11.98
CA ALA A 99 0.51 -8.21 12.68
C ALA A 99 -0.45 -7.36 11.83
N LYS A 100 0.10 -6.59 10.89
CA LYS A 100 -0.64 -5.60 10.11
C LYS A 100 -0.74 -5.94 8.62
N TYR A 101 -0.13 -7.02 8.20
CA TYR A 101 -0.16 -7.47 6.82
C TYR A 101 -1.61 -7.66 6.33
N ARG A 102 -1.89 -7.13 5.16
CA ARG A 102 -3.14 -7.38 4.43
C ARG A 102 -2.78 -8.07 3.12
N ILE A 103 -3.57 -9.06 2.74
CA ILE A 103 -3.41 -9.71 1.43
C ILE A 103 -3.66 -8.64 0.37
N PRO A 104 -2.73 -8.42 -0.58
CA PRO A 104 -2.94 -7.50 -1.70
C PRO A 104 -4.21 -7.88 -2.49
N PHE A 105 -4.81 -6.90 -3.13
CA PHE A 105 -5.94 -7.13 -4.03
C PHE A 105 -5.47 -7.98 -5.22
N ASP A 106 -6.24 -8.98 -5.57
CA ASP A 106 -6.07 -9.76 -6.78
C ASP A 106 -6.69 -9.04 -8.00
N GLU A 107 -6.44 -9.59 -9.18
CA GLU A 107 -6.92 -9.05 -10.45
C GLU A 107 -8.46 -8.97 -10.46
N ASP A 108 -9.14 -10.02 -9.99
CA ASP A 108 -10.60 -10.09 -9.99
C ASP A 108 -11.21 -8.99 -9.12
N THR A 109 -10.67 -8.76 -7.92
CA THR A 109 -11.12 -7.69 -7.02
C THR A 109 -10.97 -6.31 -7.65
N ILE A 110 -9.88 -6.05 -8.39
CA ILE A 110 -9.68 -4.78 -9.09
C ILE A 110 -10.67 -4.65 -10.25
N ILE A 111 -10.90 -5.70 -11.01
CA ILE A 111 -11.89 -5.74 -12.10
C ILE A 111 -13.29 -5.46 -11.55
N GLU A 112 -13.71 -6.13 -10.47
CA GLU A 112 -15.00 -5.88 -9.82
C GLU A 112 -15.18 -4.42 -9.40
N ALA A 113 -14.11 -3.78 -8.90
CA ALA A 113 -14.15 -2.36 -8.56
C ALA A 113 -14.38 -1.47 -9.78
N PHE A 114 -13.78 -1.78 -10.94
CA PHE A 114 -14.02 -1.06 -12.19
C PHE A 114 -15.43 -1.28 -12.75
N GLN A 115 -15.98 -2.49 -12.63
CA GLN A 115 -17.32 -2.84 -13.10
C GLN A 115 -18.44 -1.99 -12.49
N VAL A 116 -18.22 -1.44 -11.28
CA VAL A 116 -19.17 -0.50 -10.66
C VAL A 116 -19.39 0.74 -11.55
N PHE A 117 -18.39 1.12 -12.36
CA PHE A 117 -18.43 2.27 -13.26
C PHE A 117 -18.71 1.89 -14.72
N ASP A 118 -18.90 0.61 -15.01
CA ASP A 118 -19.22 0.06 -16.33
C ASP A 118 -20.51 -0.78 -16.27
N PRO A 119 -21.69 -0.16 -16.12
CA PRO A 119 -22.96 -0.86 -15.96
C PRO A 119 -23.33 -1.74 -17.17
N ASP A 120 -22.81 -1.40 -18.34
CA ASP A 120 -23.04 -2.14 -19.58
C ASP A 120 -22.07 -3.31 -19.77
N ASN A 121 -21.13 -3.46 -18.82
CA ASN A 121 -20.11 -4.52 -18.78
C ASN A 121 -19.31 -4.64 -20.09
N THR A 122 -18.92 -3.50 -20.64
CA THR A 122 -18.16 -3.38 -21.90
C THR A 122 -16.69 -3.73 -21.75
N GLY A 123 -16.15 -3.76 -20.53
CA GLY A 123 -14.73 -3.92 -20.23
C GLY A 123 -13.91 -2.64 -20.47
N LEU A 124 -14.57 -1.53 -20.84
CA LEU A 124 -13.92 -0.28 -21.20
C LEU A 124 -14.31 0.86 -20.25
N MET A 125 -13.34 1.69 -19.89
CA MET A 125 -13.56 2.89 -19.09
C MET A 125 -13.03 4.14 -19.80
N PRO A 126 -13.81 5.26 -19.81
CA PRO A 126 -13.31 6.54 -20.32
C PRO A 126 -12.18 7.08 -19.44
N ALA A 127 -11.06 7.50 -20.04
CA ALA A 127 -9.90 8.05 -19.35
C ALA A 127 -10.26 9.26 -18.47
N ASN A 128 -11.13 10.16 -18.95
CA ASN A 128 -11.57 11.33 -18.18
C ASN A 128 -12.35 10.94 -16.92
N SER A 129 -13.15 9.88 -16.98
CA SER A 129 -13.88 9.36 -15.81
C SER A 129 -12.91 8.77 -14.80
N PHE A 130 -11.89 8.05 -15.25
CA PHE A 130 -10.84 7.51 -14.42
C PHE A 130 -10.03 8.62 -13.72
N VAL A 131 -9.57 9.63 -14.45
CA VAL A 131 -8.86 10.79 -13.88
C VAL A 131 -9.71 11.44 -12.79
N LYS A 132 -10.98 11.72 -13.08
CA LYS A 132 -11.87 12.31 -12.08
C LYS A 132 -12.02 11.43 -10.84
N LEU A 133 -12.20 10.13 -11.01
CA LEU A 133 -12.31 9.17 -9.92
C LEU A 133 -11.07 9.19 -9.03
N MET A 134 -9.89 9.05 -9.63
CA MET A 134 -8.62 8.94 -8.92
C MET A 134 -8.20 10.24 -8.23
N THR A 135 -8.58 11.40 -8.77
CA THR A 135 -8.20 12.71 -8.20
C THR A 135 -9.19 13.27 -7.18
N THR A 136 -10.42 12.71 -7.10
CA THR A 136 -11.48 13.28 -6.26
C THR A 136 -12.08 12.32 -5.25
N THR A 137 -11.83 11.02 -5.35
CA THR A 137 -12.48 10.00 -4.52
C THR A 137 -11.48 9.26 -3.65
N GLY A 138 -11.85 9.02 -2.39
CA GLY A 138 -10.99 8.31 -1.44
C GLY A 138 -9.77 9.13 -1.03
N GLU A 139 -8.58 8.55 -1.18
CA GLU A 139 -7.30 9.25 -1.04
C GLU A 139 -6.88 9.75 -2.43
N PRO A 140 -6.97 11.07 -2.70
CA PRO A 140 -6.72 11.59 -4.04
C PRO A 140 -5.29 11.31 -4.50
N VAL A 141 -5.17 10.75 -5.70
CA VAL A 141 -3.88 10.49 -6.34
C VAL A 141 -3.41 11.77 -7.06
N PRO A 142 -2.12 12.15 -6.95
CA PRO A 142 -1.57 13.28 -7.69
C PRO A 142 -1.79 13.14 -9.20
N ALA A 143 -2.02 14.26 -9.89
CA ALA A 143 -2.34 14.24 -11.33
C ALA A 143 -1.24 13.57 -12.18
N ASN A 144 0.03 13.81 -11.84
CA ASN A 144 1.16 13.19 -12.56
C ASN A 144 1.14 11.67 -12.44
N ASP A 145 0.82 11.13 -11.25
CA ASP A 145 0.76 9.68 -11.03
C ASP A 145 -0.43 9.07 -11.79
N VAL A 146 -1.54 9.83 -11.93
CA VAL A 146 -2.69 9.39 -12.74
C VAL A 146 -2.34 9.38 -14.23
N GLU A 147 -1.53 10.33 -14.72
CA GLU A 147 -1.01 10.33 -16.09
C GLU A 147 -0.17 9.09 -16.36
N ASP A 148 0.71 8.71 -15.45
CA ASP A 148 1.51 7.48 -15.56
C ASP A 148 0.62 6.22 -15.59
N LEU A 149 -0.45 6.19 -14.79
CA LEU A 149 -1.44 5.10 -14.84
C LEU A 149 -2.17 5.05 -16.18
N LEU A 150 -2.48 6.20 -16.81
CA LEU A 150 -3.10 6.24 -18.13
C LEU A 150 -2.15 5.76 -19.23
N LEU A 151 -0.85 6.06 -19.13
CA LEU A 151 0.16 5.50 -20.01
C LEU A 151 0.22 3.97 -19.87
N LEU A 152 0.15 3.46 -18.65
CA LEU A 152 0.08 2.03 -18.41
C LEU A 152 -1.21 1.41 -18.95
N ALA A 153 -2.34 2.13 -18.90
CA ALA A 153 -3.65 1.67 -19.36
C ALA A 153 -3.75 1.56 -20.88
N ASN A 154 -2.86 2.21 -21.66
CA ASN A 154 -2.93 2.28 -23.13
C ASN A 154 -4.27 2.81 -23.63
N VAL A 155 -4.55 4.09 -23.37
CA VAL A 155 -5.77 4.75 -23.82
C VAL A 155 -5.86 4.72 -25.35
N ASP A 156 -7.01 4.33 -25.89
CA ASP A 156 -7.28 4.27 -27.32
C ASP A 156 -7.58 5.65 -27.93
N LYS A 157 -7.87 5.67 -29.25
CA LYS A 157 -8.19 6.89 -30.02
C LYS A 157 -9.50 7.54 -29.59
N ASP A 158 -10.41 6.76 -28.99
CA ASP A 158 -11.72 7.20 -28.51
C ASP A 158 -11.65 7.68 -27.05
N GLY A 159 -10.45 7.73 -26.45
CA GLY A 159 -10.22 8.15 -25.09
C GLY A 159 -10.66 7.13 -24.05
N LYS A 160 -10.70 5.85 -24.38
CA LYS A 160 -11.06 4.74 -23.50
C LYS A 160 -9.89 3.78 -23.31
N PHE A 161 -9.93 2.98 -22.25
CA PHE A 161 -8.98 1.90 -22.02
C PHE A 161 -9.69 0.66 -21.48
N ASP A 162 -9.08 -0.49 -21.74
CA ASP A 162 -9.49 -1.79 -21.20
C ASP A 162 -9.01 -1.91 -19.74
N TYR A 163 -9.96 -1.85 -18.79
CA TYR A 163 -9.63 -1.90 -17.38
C TYR A 163 -9.23 -3.30 -16.93
N THR A 164 -9.56 -4.35 -17.65
CA THR A 164 -9.12 -5.72 -17.33
C THR A 164 -7.62 -5.87 -17.58
N GLN A 165 -7.13 -5.30 -18.68
CA GLN A 165 -5.70 -5.25 -18.95
C GLN A 165 -4.95 -4.37 -17.97
N LEU A 166 -5.54 -3.24 -17.55
CA LEU A 166 -4.94 -2.39 -16.52
C LEU A 166 -4.85 -3.14 -15.18
N ALA A 167 -5.93 -3.80 -14.75
CA ALA A 167 -5.95 -4.58 -13.51
C ALA A 167 -4.83 -5.64 -13.50
N LYS A 168 -4.69 -6.39 -14.59
CA LYS A 168 -3.62 -7.36 -14.74
C LYS A 168 -2.23 -6.75 -14.59
N ARG A 169 -1.97 -5.60 -15.25
CA ARG A 169 -0.68 -4.91 -15.18
C ARG A 169 -0.39 -4.38 -13.78
N LEU A 170 -1.42 -3.91 -13.06
CA LEU A 170 -1.28 -3.44 -11.68
C LEU A 170 -0.90 -4.57 -10.73
N VAL A 171 -1.48 -5.77 -10.92
CA VAL A 171 -1.16 -6.94 -10.09
C VAL A 171 0.21 -7.54 -10.45
N GLU A 172 0.55 -7.61 -11.73
CA GLU A 172 1.86 -8.11 -12.17
C GLU A 172 3.02 -7.22 -11.70
N GLY A 173 2.75 -5.92 -11.52
CA GLY A 173 3.77 -4.94 -11.13
C GLY A 173 4.90 -4.78 -12.15
N PRO A 174 5.92 -3.99 -11.83
CA PRO A 174 7.11 -3.89 -12.66
C PRO A 174 7.84 -5.24 -12.73
N LYS A 175 8.22 -5.68 -13.93
CA LYS A 175 8.84 -7.01 -14.19
C LYS A 175 10.08 -7.34 -13.36
N ASN A 176 10.66 -6.35 -12.67
CA ASN A 176 11.91 -6.48 -11.91
C ASN A 176 11.71 -6.36 -10.39
N VAL A 177 10.48 -6.23 -9.91
CA VAL A 177 10.18 -6.15 -8.46
C VAL A 177 9.61 -7.49 -8.01
N ARG A 178 10.29 -8.15 -7.08
CA ARG A 178 9.75 -9.34 -6.42
C ARG A 178 8.66 -8.89 -5.44
N VAL A 179 7.41 -9.18 -5.77
CA VAL A 179 6.29 -9.09 -4.83
C VAL A 179 6.33 -10.34 -3.95
N LEU A 180 6.13 -10.17 -2.64
CA LEU A 180 6.09 -11.26 -1.67
C LEU A 180 4.82 -12.12 -1.82
#